data_820a7b8aeb8d3bb565bc6fcffa5a9356
#
_entry.id   820a7b8aeb8d3bb565bc6fcffa5a9356
#
_cell.length_a   1.000
_cell.length_b   1.000
_cell.length_c   1.000
_cell.angle_alpha   90.00
_cell.angle_beta   90.00
_cell.angle_gamma   90.00
#
_symmetry.space_group_name_H-M   'P 1'
#
loop_
_entity.id
_entity.type
_entity.pdbx_description
1 polymer ?
#
loop_
_entity_poly.entity_id
_entity_poly.type
_entity_poly.pdbx_seq_one_letter_code
_entity_poly.pdbx_strand_id
1 'polypeptide(L)'
;MFLMSAEFFYGWSWNTVDVLRPQIRDSLGLTLTQAGSAYTAQSLGALTGAIILGQVADRFGRRRTLFFVIAGYGICGGLGALVSSYFQLLAQRFLLGFFLGAIFPVLIASYMSLFPSGMRGKLAALGQGTYNLSVVALGWAYGTQIGQNDWHILLWAGAIPPLLIAPLVFVFLPNDRNMRAWGAEGEPPRTAKLPMVELFRPELVRRTLLLFLLVGLNFFAYQAFAGWVTTYLKDIKQFAPKIISQIVYWQFIGAVFGGFFWGWFSDRFGRRISAIGFFLGGASVLLYLTALHTPAQLQYGGALWGCMITASVAWAPWMSELFPAHLRSTAMSIFNWGRLISMTSPLITGAVADTYGLTSAMLLSAVAFVLGGVVWLFIPETVVRQRVK
;
A
#
# COMPACT_ATOMS: atom_id res chain seq x y z
N MET A 1 -5.94 -0.90 20.39
CA MET A 1 -4.47 -0.72 20.48
C MET A 1 -3.70 -1.93 19.92
N PHE A 2 -3.89 -3.14 20.42
CA PHE A 2 -3.17 -4.34 19.96
C PHE A 2 -3.19 -4.54 18.42
N LEU A 3 -4.35 -4.49 17.77
CA LEU A 3 -4.46 -4.65 16.32
C LEU A 3 -3.75 -3.51 15.54
N MET A 4 -3.71 -2.32 16.11
CA MET A 4 -2.97 -1.19 15.53
C MET A 4 -1.45 -1.40 15.57
N SER A 5 -0.93 -2.03 16.64
CA SER A 5 0.49 -2.38 16.69
C SER A 5 0.87 -3.39 15.60
N ALA A 6 0.02 -4.39 15.34
CA ALA A 6 0.23 -5.33 14.23
C ALA A 6 0.21 -4.62 12.87
N GLU A 7 -0.66 -3.63 12.68
CA GLU A 7 -0.74 -2.84 11.44
C GLU A 7 0.45 -1.87 11.28
N PHE A 8 0.97 -1.32 12.38
CA PHE A 8 2.20 -0.53 12.35
C PHE A 8 3.37 -1.34 11.81
N PHE A 9 3.61 -2.54 12.36
CA PHE A 9 4.73 -3.38 11.91
C PHE A 9 4.47 -4.05 10.55
N TYR A 10 3.23 -4.22 10.15
CA TYR A 10 2.87 -4.56 8.78
C TYR A 10 3.36 -3.47 7.81
N GLY A 11 3.04 -2.20 8.07
CA GLY A 11 3.49 -1.09 7.24
C GLY A 11 5.02 -0.94 7.22
N TRP A 12 5.68 -1.11 8.39
CA TRP A 12 7.13 -1.14 8.49
C TRP A 12 7.74 -2.21 7.59
N SER A 13 7.32 -3.47 7.75
CA SER A 13 7.87 -4.62 7.03
C SER A 13 7.56 -4.55 5.53
N TRP A 14 6.39 -4.01 5.14
CA TRP A 14 6.02 -3.82 3.75
C TRP A 14 6.97 -2.86 3.03
N ASN A 15 7.29 -1.73 3.67
CA ASN A 15 8.05 -0.65 3.03
C ASN A 15 9.58 -0.81 3.16
N THR A 16 10.09 -1.80 3.92
CA THR A 16 11.54 -2.02 4.01
C THR A 16 12.19 -2.26 2.65
N VAL A 17 11.49 -2.92 1.71
CA VAL A 17 12.01 -3.19 0.37
C VAL A 17 12.28 -1.92 -0.44
N ASP A 18 11.49 -0.88 -0.22
CA ASP A 18 11.63 0.38 -0.95
C ASP A 18 12.61 1.34 -0.26
N VAL A 19 12.50 1.47 1.07
CA VAL A 19 13.36 2.36 1.86
C VAL A 19 14.80 1.87 1.89
N LEU A 20 15.03 0.56 2.04
CA LEU A 20 16.35 -0.06 2.13
C LEU A 20 16.89 -0.56 0.77
N ARG A 21 16.18 -0.29 -0.33
CA ARG A 21 16.58 -0.75 -1.68
C ARG A 21 18.04 -0.41 -2.04
N PRO A 22 18.54 0.82 -1.79
CA PRO A 22 19.92 1.15 -2.12
C PRO A 22 20.93 0.28 -1.34
N GLN A 23 20.69 0.05 -0.05
CA GLN A 23 21.59 -0.76 0.80
C GLN A 23 21.55 -2.24 0.43
N ILE A 24 20.35 -2.80 0.22
CA ILE A 24 20.18 -4.19 -0.23
C ILE A 24 20.87 -4.40 -1.59
N ARG A 25 20.69 -3.45 -2.52
CA ARG A 25 21.32 -3.51 -3.83
C ARG A 25 22.85 -3.51 -3.72
N ASP A 26 23.41 -2.57 -2.95
CA ASP A 26 24.85 -2.41 -2.85
C ASP A 26 25.50 -3.58 -2.10
N SER A 27 24.85 -4.10 -1.03
CA SER A 27 25.36 -5.23 -0.25
C SER A 27 25.39 -6.56 -1.03
N LEU A 28 24.44 -6.74 -1.97
CA LEU A 28 24.34 -7.96 -2.77
C LEU A 28 24.85 -7.79 -4.20
N GLY A 29 25.35 -6.60 -4.58
CA GLY A 29 25.86 -6.32 -5.92
C GLY A 29 24.80 -6.44 -7.02
N LEU A 30 23.55 -6.03 -6.76
CA LEU A 30 22.42 -6.23 -7.66
C LEU A 30 22.34 -5.12 -8.73
N THR A 31 21.82 -5.47 -9.92
CA THR A 31 21.35 -4.49 -10.91
C THR A 31 20.07 -3.80 -10.41
N LEU A 32 19.68 -2.70 -11.05
CA LEU A 32 18.41 -2.03 -10.70
C LEU A 32 17.20 -2.93 -10.97
N THR A 33 17.20 -3.69 -12.07
CA THR A 33 16.17 -4.69 -12.37
C THR A 33 16.08 -5.75 -11.27
N GLN A 34 17.20 -6.30 -10.81
CA GLN A 34 17.23 -7.29 -9.74
C GLN A 34 16.73 -6.69 -8.41
N ALA A 35 17.14 -5.47 -8.07
CA ALA A 35 16.65 -4.78 -6.88
C ALA A 35 15.13 -4.49 -6.96
N GLY A 36 14.62 -4.16 -8.14
CA GLY A 36 13.18 -3.99 -8.40
C GLY A 36 12.37 -5.28 -8.25
N SER A 37 12.93 -6.42 -8.71
CA SER A 37 12.26 -7.72 -8.65
C SER A 37 11.97 -8.21 -7.23
N ALA A 38 12.68 -7.71 -6.22
CA ALA A 38 12.39 -7.98 -4.81
C ALA A 38 10.98 -7.54 -4.39
N TYR A 39 10.51 -6.37 -4.86
CA TYR A 39 9.13 -5.93 -4.65
C TYR A 39 8.13 -6.79 -5.42
N THR A 40 8.47 -7.19 -6.64
CA THR A 40 7.61 -8.09 -7.45
C THR A 40 7.40 -9.42 -6.73
N ALA A 41 8.47 -10.03 -6.22
CA ALA A 41 8.39 -11.25 -5.43
C ALA A 41 7.52 -11.08 -4.18
N GLN A 42 7.68 -9.96 -3.44
CA GLN A 42 6.85 -9.63 -2.28
C GLN A 42 5.37 -9.47 -2.67
N SER A 43 5.07 -8.82 -3.77
CA SER A 43 3.70 -8.60 -4.24
C SER A 43 3.03 -9.89 -4.72
N LEU A 44 3.76 -10.78 -5.41
CA LEU A 44 3.28 -12.12 -5.77
C LEU A 44 2.98 -12.96 -4.53
N GLY A 45 3.88 -12.92 -3.55
CA GLY A 45 3.65 -13.53 -2.25
C GLY A 45 2.37 -12.99 -1.60
N ALA A 46 2.18 -11.67 -1.61
CA ALA A 46 1.01 -11.05 -0.99
C ALA A 46 -0.32 -11.43 -1.67
N LEU A 47 -0.34 -11.53 -2.99
CA LEU A 47 -1.51 -11.99 -3.72
C LEU A 47 -1.86 -13.44 -3.38
N THR A 48 -0.88 -14.33 -3.40
CA THR A 48 -1.08 -15.74 -3.07
C THR A 48 -1.45 -15.93 -1.61
N GLY A 49 -0.80 -15.20 -0.70
CA GLY A 49 -1.08 -15.23 0.73
C GLY A 49 -2.48 -14.72 1.08
N ALA A 50 -2.93 -13.63 0.45
CA ALA A 50 -4.28 -13.10 0.66
C ALA A 50 -5.36 -14.14 0.30
N ILE A 51 -5.16 -14.88 -0.81
CA ILE A 51 -6.10 -15.92 -1.26
C ILE A 51 -6.06 -17.13 -0.32
N ILE A 52 -4.88 -17.69 -0.08
CA ILE A 52 -4.72 -18.94 0.66
C ILE A 52 -5.04 -18.74 2.15
N LEU A 53 -4.39 -17.75 2.79
CA LEU A 53 -4.57 -17.52 4.23
C LEU A 53 -5.91 -16.87 4.56
N GLY A 54 -6.54 -16.19 3.60
CA GLY A 54 -7.94 -15.76 3.73
C GLY A 54 -8.88 -16.96 3.88
N GLN A 55 -8.74 -17.98 3.03
CA GLN A 55 -9.52 -19.23 3.13
C GLN A 55 -9.18 -20.02 4.40
N VAL A 56 -7.90 -20.03 4.81
CA VAL A 56 -7.49 -20.64 6.09
C VAL A 56 -8.17 -19.93 7.27
N ALA A 57 -8.27 -18.60 7.24
CA ALA A 57 -8.96 -17.83 8.28
C ALA A 57 -10.45 -18.17 8.37
N ASP A 58 -11.10 -18.33 7.22
CA ASP A 58 -12.52 -18.71 7.18
C ASP A 58 -12.77 -20.14 7.67
N ARG A 59 -11.84 -21.08 7.41
CA ARG A 59 -11.98 -22.50 7.78
C ARG A 59 -11.51 -22.80 9.20
N PHE A 60 -10.34 -22.30 9.60
CA PHE A 60 -9.67 -22.64 10.86
C PHE A 60 -9.84 -21.57 11.94
N GLY A 61 -10.40 -20.41 11.57
CA GLY A 61 -10.69 -19.30 12.47
C GLY A 61 -9.71 -18.14 12.32
N ARG A 62 -10.24 -16.94 12.53
CA ARG A 62 -9.50 -15.67 12.34
C ARG A 62 -8.40 -15.49 13.40
N ARG A 63 -8.67 -15.87 14.65
CA ARG A 63 -7.76 -15.74 15.77
C ARG A 63 -6.47 -16.52 15.56
N ARG A 64 -6.57 -17.81 15.18
CA ARG A 64 -5.41 -18.67 14.92
C ARG A 64 -4.65 -18.20 13.69
N THR A 65 -5.35 -17.88 12.63
CA THR A 65 -4.72 -17.40 11.38
C THR A 65 -3.98 -16.11 11.62
N LEU A 66 -4.53 -15.17 12.40
CA LEU A 66 -3.85 -13.91 12.72
C LEU A 66 -2.54 -14.14 13.49
N PHE A 67 -2.53 -15.08 14.44
CA PHE A 67 -1.28 -15.48 15.12
C PHE A 67 -0.22 -15.95 14.12
N PHE A 68 -0.57 -16.90 13.24
CA PHE A 68 0.37 -17.43 12.24
C PHE A 68 0.84 -16.37 11.25
N VAL A 69 -0.03 -15.47 10.87
CA VAL A 69 0.29 -14.37 9.94
C VAL A 69 1.27 -13.39 10.60
N ILE A 70 1.01 -12.96 11.83
CA ILE A 70 1.88 -12.01 12.55
C ILE A 70 3.23 -12.67 12.87
N ALA A 71 3.26 -13.89 13.37
CA ALA A 71 4.49 -14.63 13.62
C ALA A 71 5.27 -14.87 12.32
N GLY A 72 4.57 -15.26 11.25
CA GLY A 72 5.16 -15.56 9.95
C GLY A 72 5.86 -14.34 9.32
N TYR A 73 5.21 -13.17 9.28
CA TYR A 73 5.89 -12.00 8.73
C TYR A 73 7.01 -11.49 9.65
N GLY A 74 6.90 -11.68 10.98
CA GLY A 74 7.99 -11.39 11.90
C GLY A 74 9.23 -12.27 11.64
N ILE A 75 9.04 -13.58 11.52
CA ILE A 75 10.12 -14.53 11.19
C ILE A 75 10.74 -14.18 9.84
N CYS A 76 9.90 -14.05 8.80
CA CYS A 76 10.38 -13.76 7.46
C CYS A 76 11.06 -12.38 7.37
N GLY A 77 10.60 -11.39 8.15
CA GLY A 77 11.26 -10.09 8.26
C GLY A 77 12.68 -10.21 8.81
N GLY A 78 12.85 -10.96 9.90
CA GLY A 78 14.17 -11.22 10.50
C GLY A 78 15.10 -12.00 9.58
N LEU A 79 14.59 -13.01 8.86
CA LEU A 79 15.36 -13.74 7.85
C LEU A 79 15.92 -12.82 6.75
N GLY A 80 15.28 -11.67 6.50
CA GLY A 80 15.79 -10.67 5.58
C GLY A 80 17.16 -10.11 5.95
N ALA A 81 17.51 -10.10 7.24
CA ALA A 81 18.81 -9.67 7.71
C ALA A 81 19.93 -10.72 7.49
N LEU A 82 19.58 -11.95 7.13
CA LEU A 82 20.51 -13.05 6.90
C LEU A 82 20.69 -13.37 5.41
N VAL A 83 20.04 -12.63 4.53
CA VAL A 83 20.10 -12.83 3.08
C VAL A 83 21.47 -12.43 2.56
N SER A 84 22.12 -13.35 1.82
CA SER A 84 23.44 -13.17 1.23
C SER A 84 23.48 -13.36 -0.29
N SER A 85 22.34 -13.69 -0.92
CA SER A 85 22.25 -13.88 -2.37
C SER A 85 20.93 -13.38 -2.96
N TYR A 86 20.92 -13.11 -4.26
CA TYR A 86 19.75 -12.65 -4.98
C TYR A 86 18.56 -13.62 -4.88
N PHE A 87 18.79 -14.93 -5.05
CA PHE A 87 17.72 -15.92 -4.95
C PHE A 87 17.16 -16.04 -3.52
N GLN A 88 18.00 -15.93 -2.51
CA GLN A 88 17.55 -15.89 -1.12
C GLN A 88 16.69 -14.63 -0.86
N LEU A 89 17.08 -13.49 -1.42
CA LEU A 89 16.29 -12.25 -1.36
C LEU A 89 14.89 -12.47 -1.95
N LEU A 90 14.80 -13.03 -3.16
CA LEU A 90 13.51 -13.27 -3.81
C LEU A 90 12.63 -14.22 -2.99
N ALA A 91 13.18 -15.33 -2.53
CA ALA A 91 12.47 -16.31 -1.71
C ALA A 91 11.98 -15.70 -0.38
N GLN A 92 12.86 -14.96 0.30
CA GLN A 92 12.52 -14.28 1.55
C GLN A 92 11.43 -13.23 1.33
N ARG A 93 11.52 -12.42 0.27
CA ARG A 93 10.52 -11.40 -0.06
C ARG A 93 9.17 -12.01 -0.45
N PHE A 94 9.18 -13.13 -1.19
CA PHE A 94 7.95 -13.86 -1.49
C PHE A 94 7.28 -14.38 -0.21
N LEU A 95 8.03 -15.04 0.67
CA LEU A 95 7.51 -15.56 1.93
C LEU A 95 7.01 -14.44 2.86
N LEU A 96 7.78 -13.35 2.97
CA LEU A 96 7.36 -12.17 3.73
C LEU A 96 6.04 -11.62 3.16
N GLY A 97 5.98 -11.44 1.84
CA GLY A 97 4.78 -11.01 1.15
C GLY A 97 3.59 -11.93 1.39
N PHE A 98 3.79 -13.25 1.36
CA PHE A 98 2.75 -14.24 1.59
C PHE A 98 2.02 -14.03 2.94
N PHE A 99 2.77 -13.79 4.01
CA PHE A 99 2.16 -13.47 5.30
C PHE A 99 1.58 -12.06 5.35
N LEU A 100 2.27 -11.06 4.80
CA LEU A 100 1.78 -9.68 4.79
C LEU A 100 0.47 -9.51 4.00
N GLY A 101 0.30 -10.27 2.90
CA GLY A 101 -0.91 -10.20 2.09
C GLY A 101 -2.19 -10.60 2.81
N ALA A 102 -2.09 -11.47 3.80
CA ALA A 102 -3.22 -11.93 4.60
C ALA A 102 -3.58 -11.00 5.77
N ILE A 103 -2.66 -10.14 6.18
CA ILE A 103 -2.87 -9.28 7.37
C ILE A 103 -4.11 -8.39 7.20
N PHE A 104 -4.19 -7.69 6.09
CA PHE A 104 -5.24 -6.72 5.85
C PHE A 104 -6.65 -7.34 5.83
N PRO A 105 -6.94 -8.40 5.04
CA PRO A 105 -8.27 -9.01 5.05
C PRO A 105 -8.63 -9.62 6.40
N VAL A 106 -7.69 -10.25 7.12
CA VAL A 106 -7.97 -10.87 8.42
C VAL A 106 -8.17 -9.83 9.51
N LEU A 107 -7.40 -8.73 9.52
CA LEU A 107 -7.56 -7.62 10.44
C LEU A 107 -8.91 -6.92 10.24
N ILE A 108 -9.25 -6.56 8.98
CA ILE A 108 -10.53 -5.89 8.70
C ILE A 108 -11.70 -6.80 9.08
N ALA A 109 -11.64 -8.09 8.75
CA ALA A 109 -12.66 -9.03 9.15
C ALA A 109 -12.79 -9.11 10.69
N SER A 110 -11.69 -9.00 11.42
CA SER A 110 -11.69 -8.95 12.89
C SER A 110 -12.33 -7.65 13.42
N TYR A 111 -12.00 -6.49 12.85
CA TYR A 111 -12.66 -5.22 13.22
C TYR A 111 -14.16 -5.25 12.96
N MET A 112 -14.57 -5.78 11.79
CA MET A 112 -15.98 -5.88 11.43
C MET A 112 -16.78 -6.74 12.39
N SER A 113 -16.16 -7.77 12.99
CA SER A 113 -16.82 -8.65 13.96
C SER A 113 -16.75 -8.16 15.41
N LEU A 114 -15.77 -7.34 15.77
CA LEU A 114 -15.56 -6.90 17.15
C LEU A 114 -16.22 -5.56 17.48
N PHE A 115 -16.49 -4.71 16.48
CA PHE A 115 -16.93 -3.34 16.71
C PHE A 115 -18.24 -3.02 15.97
N PRO A 116 -19.11 -2.21 16.59
CA PRO A 116 -20.36 -1.78 15.97
C PRO A 116 -20.14 -0.98 14.69
N SER A 117 -21.12 -0.97 13.80
CA SER A 117 -21.03 -0.37 12.46
C SER A 117 -20.58 1.09 12.46
N GLY A 118 -21.02 1.89 13.44
CA GLY A 118 -20.64 3.30 13.56
C GLY A 118 -19.16 3.56 13.90
N MET A 119 -18.42 2.55 14.36
CA MET A 119 -16.98 2.65 14.69
C MET A 119 -16.07 2.10 13.59
N ARG A 120 -16.59 1.24 12.70
CA ARG A 120 -15.79 0.52 11.70
C ARG A 120 -14.99 1.45 10.79
N GLY A 121 -15.62 2.53 10.30
CA GLY A 121 -14.93 3.53 9.49
C GLY A 121 -13.83 4.28 10.24
N LYS A 122 -14.05 4.64 11.51
CA LYS A 122 -13.06 5.29 12.36
C LYS A 122 -11.85 4.38 12.59
N LEU A 123 -12.09 3.09 12.83
CA LEU A 123 -11.02 2.09 13.03
C LEU A 123 -10.22 1.84 11.75
N ALA A 124 -10.88 1.78 10.60
CA ALA A 124 -10.19 1.66 9.31
C ALA A 124 -9.31 2.89 9.02
N ALA A 125 -9.81 4.09 9.31
CA ALA A 125 -9.04 5.33 9.17
C ALA A 125 -7.85 5.38 10.14
N LEU A 126 -8.04 4.93 11.38
CA LEU A 126 -6.97 4.84 12.37
C LEU A 126 -5.91 3.82 11.96
N GLY A 127 -6.31 2.66 11.42
CA GLY A 127 -5.40 1.66 10.88
C GLY A 127 -4.56 2.23 9.74
N GLN A 128 -5.19 2.88 8.76
CA GLN A 128 -4.46 3.55 7.67
C GLN A 128 -3.50 4.62 8.18
N GLY A 129 -3.90 5.39 9.20
CA GLY A 129 -3.03 6.36 9.88
C GLY A 129 -1.82 5.69 10.53
N THR A 130 -2.04 4.55 11.19
CA THR A 130 -0.98 3.75 11.83
C THR A 130 0.00 3.18 10.80
N TYR A 131 -0.50 2.68 9.67
CA TYR A 131 0.32 2.27 8.54
C TYR A 131 1.22 3.42 8.06
N ASN A 132 0.66 4.60 7.81
CA ASN A 132 1.44 5.76 7.36
C ASN A 132 2.47 6.19 8.40
N LEU A 133 2.12 6.16 9.68
CA LEU A 133 3.05 6.46 10.78
C LEU A 133 4.23 5.50 10.80
N SER A 134 4.03 4.22 10.48
CA SER A 134 5.12 3.23 10.41
C SER A 134 6.13 3.56 9.32
N VAL A 135 5.68 4.06 8.17
CA VAL A 135 6.56 4.45 7.06
C VAL A 135 7.35 5.71 7.42
N VAL A 136 6.71 6.67 8.10
CA VAL A 136 7.41 7.85 8.65
C VAL A 136 8.49 7.41 9.66
N ALA A 137 8.15 6.49 10.57
CA ALA A 137 9.09 5.98 11.56
C ALA A 137 10.26 5.21 10.93
N LEU A 138 9.99 4.37 9.91
CA LEU A 138 11.02 3.67 9.14
C LEU A 138 11.95 4.66 8.42
N GLY A 139 11.38 5.66 7.75
CA GLY A 139 12.14 6.71 7.06
C GLY A 139 13.01 7.51 8.04
N TRP A 140 12.47 7.85 9.21
CA TRP A 140 13.24 8.52 10.27
C TRP A 140 14.37 7.62 10.79
N ALA A 141 14.08 6.35 11.11
CA ALA A 141 15.08 5.40 11.59
C ALA A 141 16.21 5.16 10.57
N TYR A 142 15.89 5.13 9.29
CA TYR A 142 16.86 5.07 8.20
C TYR A 142 17.85 6.26 8.21
N GLY A 143 17.38 7.45 8.55
CA GLY A 143 18.22 8.67 8.65
C GLY A 143 19.06 8.76 9.93
N THR A 144 18.86 7.87 10.93
CA THR A 144 19.65 7.87 12.16
C THR A 144 21.02 7.22 11.95
N GLN A 145 21.96 7.49 12.86
CA GLN A 145 23.29 6.84 12.83
C GLN A 145 23.20 5.30 12.93
N ILE A 146 22.23 4.78 13.69
CA ILE A 146 22.02 3.35 13.83
C ILE A 146 21.67 2.73 12.47
N GLY A 147 20.70 3.29 11.76
CA GLY A 147 20.30 2.82 10.44
C GLY A 147 21.35 3.02 9.34
N GLN A 148 22.28 3.95 9.53
CA GLN A 148 23.41 4.16 8.61
C GLN A 148 24.56 3.19 8.84
N ASN A 149 24.86 2.86 10.10
CA ASN A 149 25.95 1.95 10.46
C ASN A 149 25.61 0.50 10.14
N ASP A 150 24.37 0.09 10.41
CA ASP A 150 23.88 -1.26 10.12
C ASP A 150 22.40 -1.26 9.78
N TRP A 151 22.07 -1.26 8.50
CA TRP A 151 20.69 -1.29 8.03
C TRP A 151 19.93 -2.57 8.38
N HIS A 152 20.64 -3.68 8.74
CA HIS A 152 20.01 -4.92 9.17
C HIS A 152 19.24 -4.73 10.49
N ILE A 153 19.65 -3.78 11.33
CA ILE A 153 18.93 -3.42 12.55
C ILE A 153 17.49 -2.98 12.25
N LEU A 154 17.26 -2.31 11.12
CA LEU A 154 15.91 -1.89 10.73
C LEU A 154 15.02 -3.08 10.33
N LEU A 155 15.60 -4.17 9.84
CA LEU A 155 14.88 -5.42 9.60
C LEU A 155 14.53 -6.11 10.92
N TRP A 156 15.48 -6.19 11.87
CA TRP A 156 15.22 -6.72 13.20
C TRP A 156 14.20 -5.90 13.99
N ALA A 157 14.23 -4.57 13.87
CA ALA A 157 13.24 -3.68 14.47
C ALA A 157 11.82 -3.91 13.91
N GLY A 158 11.70 -4.32 12.66
CA GLY A 158 10.43 -4.73 12.05
C GLY A 158 10.02 -6.18 12.35
N ALA A 159 10.95 -7.04 12.77
CA ALA A 159 10.73 -8.47 12.97
C ALA A 159 10.44 -8.84 14.44
N ILE A 160 11.22 -8.32 15.38
CA ILE A 160 11.12 -8.69 16.80
C ILE A 160 9.76 -8.30 17.42
N PRO A 161 9.25 -7.06 17.26
CA PRO A 161 8.00 -6.69 17.88
C PRO A 161 6.80 -7.52 17.41
N PRO A 162 6.63 -7.84 16.12
CA PRO A 162 5.60 -8.78 15.67
C PRO A 162 5.66 -10.14 16.36
N LEU A 163 6.85 -10.70 16.57
CA LEU A 163 7.02 -11.97 17.26
C LEU A 163 6.57 -11.91 18.71
N LEU A 164 6.80 -10.76 19.39
CA LEU A 164 6.30 -10.52 20.75
C LEU A 164 4.79 -10.25 20.77
N ILE A 165 4.25 -9.62 19.74
CA ILE A 165 2.83 -9.30 19.59
C ILE A 165 2.01 -10.55 19.23
N ALA A 166 2.55 -11.48 18.45
CA ALA A 166 1.80 -12.63 17.95
C ALA A 166 1.12 -13.45 19.06
N PRO A 167 1.77 -13.85 20.17
CA PRO A 167 1.11 -14.57 21.24
C PRO A 167 -0.03 -13.80 21.92
N LEU A 168 0.06 -12.47 21.95
CA LEU A 168 -0.97 -11.60 22.54
C LEU A 168 -2.31 -11.66 21.79
N VAL A 169 -2.33 -12.19 20.56
CA VAL A 169 -3.56 -12.51 19.82
C VAL A 169 -4.46 -13.41 20.69
N PHE A 170 -3.88 -14.39 21.40
CA PHE A 170 -4.64 -15.31 22.24
C PHE A 170 -5.12 -14.68 23.57
N VAL A 171 -4.53 -13.56 23.96
CA VAL A 171 -4.95 -12.83 25.16
C VAL A 171 -6.07 -11.82 24.83
N PHE A 172 -5.89 -11.07 23.74
CA PHE A 172 -6.76 -9.92 23.44
C PHE A 172 -7.90 -10.22 22.47
N LEU A 173 -7.79 -11.26 21.60
CA LEU A 173 -8.88 -11.60 20.71
C LEU A 173 -9.76 -12.70 21.32
N PRO A 174 -11.09 -12.54 21.31
CA PRO A 174 -12.03 -13.57 21.74
C PRO A 174 -11.97 -14.78 20.80
N ASN A 175 -12.52 -15.91 21.25
CA ASN A 175 -12.60 -17.11 20.43
C ASN A 175 -13.47 -16.87 19.18
N ASP A 176 -13.13 -17.53 18.08
CA ASP A 176 -13.83 -17.41 16.80
C ASP A 176 -15.35 -17.66 16.87
N ARG A 177 -15.80 -18.51 17.81
CA ARG A 177 -17.23 -18.75 18.06
C ARG A 177 -17.93 -17.48 18.55
N ASN A 178 -17.31 -16.74 19.46
CA ASN A 178 -17.85 -15.49 19.99
C ASN A 178 -17.80 -14.38 18.94
N MET A 179 -16.74 -14.32 18.14
CA MET A 179 -16.64 -13.36 17.02
C MET A 179 -17.74 -13.58 15.97
N ARG A 180 -18.07 -14.83 15.65
CA ARG A 180 -19.16 -15.16 14.71
C ARG A 180 -20.53 -14.80 15.26
N ALA A 181 -20.76 -14.99 16.54
CA ALA A 181 -22.02 -14.62 17.18
C ALA A 181 -22.27 -13.10 17.14
N TRP A 182 -21.23 -12.29 17.33
CA TRP A 182 -21.36 -10.83 17.29
C TRP A 182 -21.45 -10.26 15.85
N GLY A 183 -20.89 -10.95 14.86
CA GLY A 183 -20.95 -10.55 13.43
C GLY A 183 -22.24 -10.96 12.72
N ALA A 184 -23.00 -11.91 13.28
CA ALA A 184 -24.19 -12.46 12.65
C ALA A 184 -25.41 -11.50 12.64
N GLU A 185 -25.41 -10.48 13.50
CA GLU A 185 -26.45 -9.43 13.47
C GLU A 185 -26.20 -8.49 12.29
N GLY A 186 -26.76 -8.81 11.13
CA GLY A 186 -26.81 -7.94 9.95
C GLY A 186 -26.05 -8.40 8.69
N GLU A 187 -25.54 -9.63 8.63
CA GLU A 187 -25.07 -10.17 7.34
C GLU A 187 -26.28 -10.52 6.45
N PRO A 188 -26.33 -9.98 5.22
CA PRO A 188 -27.33 -10.42 4.25
C PRO A 188 -27.13 -11.90 3.94
N PRO A 189 -28.21 -12.66 3.62
CA PRO A 189 -28.13 -14.07 3.33
C PRO A 189 -27.11 -14.33 2.21
N ARG A 190 -26.18 -15.28 2.43
CA ARG A 190 -25.19 -15.68 1.43
C ARG A 190 -25.95 -16.21 0.20
N THR A 191 -25.93 -15.43 -0.87
CA THR A 191 -26.43 -15.90 -2.16
C THR A 191 -25.53 -17.01 -2.67
N ALA A 192 -26.14 -18.06 -3.27
CA ALA A 192 -25.44 -19.25 -3.77
C ALA A 192 -24.45 -18.97 -4.93
N LYS A 193 -24.44 -17.75 -5.48
CA LYS A 193 -23.53 -17.30 -6.55
C LYS A 193 -22.36 -16.57 -5.95
N LEU A 194 -21.15 -16.85 -6.45
CA LEU A 194 -19.94 -16.13 -6.06
C LEU A 194 -20.09 -14.63 -6.40
N PRO A 195 -20.12 -13.73 -5.41
CA PRO A 195 -20.34 -12.29 -5.65
C PRO A 195 -19.29 -11.67 -6.60
N MET A 196 -18.10 -12.27 -6.66
CA MET A 196 -17.02 -11.84 -7.57
C MET A 196 -17.41 -11.99 -9.04
N VAL A 197 -18.14 -13.06 -9.40
CA VAL A 197 -18.58 -13.28 -10.79
C VAL A 197 -19.63 -12.25 -11.20
N GLU A 198 -20.41 -11.74 -10.25
CA GLU A 198 -21.43 -10.72 -10.52
C GLU A 198 -20.80 -9.37 -10.91
N LEU A 199 -19.56 -9.07 -10.51
CA LEU A 199 -18.84 -7.86 -10.94
C LEU A 199 -18.56 -7.84 -12.45
N PHE A 200 -18.56 -9.01 -13.11
CA PHE A 200 -18.33 -9.15 -14.54
C PHE A 200 -19.62 -9.27 -15.38
N ARG A 201 -20.79 -9.01 -14.78
CA ARG A 201 -22.02 -8.88 -15.55
C ARG A 201 -21.93 -7.71 -16.55
N PRO A 202 -22.62 -7.77 -17.70
CA PRO A 202 -22.53 -6.76 -18.77
C PRO A 202 -22.73 -5.31 -18.28
N GLU A 203 -23.61 -5.12 -17.27
CA GLU A 203 -23.94 -3.81 -16.71
C GLU A 203 -22.83 -3.23 -15.81
N LEU A 204 -21.99 -4.11 -15.19
CA LEU A 204 -20.98 -3.74 -14.20
C LEU A 204 -19.54 -3.89 -14.71
N VAL A 205 -19.33 -4.75 -15.72
CA VAL A 205 -17.98 -5.11 -16.20
C VAL A 205 -17.16 -3.88 -16.60
N ARG A 206 -17.76 -2.94 -17.28
CA ARG A 206 -17.07 -1.69 -17.67
C ARG A 206 -16.56 -0.92 -16.46
N ARG A 207 -17.38 -0.76 -15.41
CA ARG A 207 -17.00 -0.07 -14.17
C ARG A 207 -15.93 -0.84 -13.43
N THR A 208 -16.06 -2.15 -13.36
CA THR A 208 -15.09 -3.05 -12.73
C THR A 208 -13.73 -2.95 -13.40
N LEU A 209 -13.66 -3.04 -14.73
CA LEU A 209 -12.41 -2.96 -15.49
C LEU A 209 -11.77 -1.56 -15.41
N LEU A 210 -12.56 -0.49 -15.51
CA LEU A 210 -12.04 0.87 -15.35
C LEU A 210 -11.46 1.11 -13.95
N LEU A 211 -12.15 0.65 -12.90
CA LEU A 211 -11.64 0.76 -11.54
C LEU A 211 -10.39 -0.10 -11.32
N PHE A 212 -10.35 -1.34 -11.84
CA PHE A 212 -9.18 -2.18 -11.80
C PHE A 212 -7.97 -1.50 -12.44
N LEU A 213 -8.16 -0.96 -13.64
CA LEU A 213 -7.11 -0.24 -14.36
C LEU A 213 -6.67 1.03 -13.63
N LEU A 214 -7.62 1.81 -13.13
CA LEU A 214 -7.36 3.03 -12.36
C LEU A 214 -6.51 2.73 -11.12
N VAL A 215 -6.92 1.75 -10.31
CA VAL A 215 -6.18 1.35 -9.09
C VAL A 215 -4.81 0.78 -9.46
N GLY A 216 -4.75 -0.03 -10.52
CA GLY A 216 -3.49 -0.59 -10.99
C GLY A 216 -2.50 0.47 -11.45
N LEU A 217 -2.95 1.46 -12.22
CA LEU A 217 -2.14 2.59 -12.67
C LEU A 217 -1.67 3.46 -11.50
N ASN A 218 -2.52 3.68 -10.50
CA ASN A 218 -2.12 4.41 -9.29
C ASN A 218 -1.00 3.69 -8.53
N PHE A 219 -1.16 2.40 -8.28
CA PHE A 219 -0.12 1.63 -7.59
C PHE A 219 1.14 1.49 -8.43
N PHE A 220 1.01 1.38 -9.75
CA PHE A 220 2.15 1.42 -10.67
C PHE A 220 2.87 2.76 -10.55
N ALA A 221 2.15 3.88 -10.63
CA ALA A 221 2.71 5.22 -10.54
C ALA A 221 3.39 5.47 -9.18
N TYR A 222 2.74 5.03 -8.09
CA TYR A 222 3.33 5.07 -6.75
C TYR A 222 4.66 4.33 -6.71
N GLN A 223 4.69 3.09 -7.19
CA GLN A 223 5.87 2.25 -7.11
C GLN A 223 6.99 2.71 -8.05
N ALA A 224 6.63 3.25 -9.22
CA ALA A 224 7.59 3.81 -10.17
C ALA A 224 8.27 5.09 -9.67
N PHE A 225 7.68 5.80 -8.72
CA PHE A 225 8.27 6.98 -8.09
C PHE A 225 8.75 6.69 -6.66
N ALA A 226 7.84 6.45 -5.72
CA ALA A 226 8.17 6.27 -4.30
C ALA A 226 9.08 5.06 -4.06
N GLY A 227 8.90 3.99 -4.82
CA GLY A 227 9.74 2.80 -4.73
C GLY A 227 11.20 3.05 -5.12
N TRP A 228 11.49 4.09 -5.88
CA TRP A 228 12.85 4.42 -6.32
C TRP A 228 13.41 5.71 -5.72
N VAL A 229 12.61 6.47 -5.00
CA VAL A 229 13.01 7.80 -4.52
C VAL A 229 14.26 7.77 -3.64
N THR A 230 14.41 6.78 -2.77
CA THR A 230 15.61 6.62 -1.92
C THR A 230 16.85 6.33 -2.76
N THR A 231 16.74 5.46 -3.75
CA THR A 231 17.81 5.16 -4.71
C THR A 231 18.18 6.40 -5.54
N TYR A 232 17.19 7.13 -6.05
CA TYR A 232 17.39 8.36 -6.82
C TYR A 232 18.11 9.43 -6.00
N LEU A 233 17.68 9.65 -4.77
CA LEU A 233 18.29 10.65 -3.88
C LEU A 233 19.73 10.28 -3.48
N LYS A 234 20.01 8.96 -3.35
CA LYS A 234 21.36 8.46 -3.05
C LYS A 234 22.26 8.49 -4.28
N ASP A 235 21.84 7.88 -5.40
CA ASP A 235 22.72 7.60 -6.53
C ASP A 235 22.83 8.79 -7.49
N ILE A 236 21.73 9.54 -7.72
CA ILE A 236 21.70 10.66 -8.67
C ILE A 236 21.97 11.99 -7.98
N LYS A 237 21.33 12.23 -6.82
CA LYS A 237 21.51 13.49 -6.08
C LYS A 237 22.67 13.45 -5.10
N GLN A 238 23.23 12.27 -4.81
CA GLN A 238 24.40 12.08 -3.92
C GLN A 238 24.16 12.62 -2.50
N PHE A 239 22.90 12.54 -2.00
CA PHE A 239 22.58 13.04 -0.68
C PHE A 239 22.91 12.03 0.42
N ALA A 240 23.32 12.56 1.57
CA ALA A 240 23.52 11.76 2.78
C ALA A 240 22.17 11.17 3.27
N PRO A 241 22.18 9.98 3.90
CA PRO A 241 20.98 9.31 4.37
C PRO A 241 20.06 10.16 5.25
N LYS A 242 20.63 11.06 6.06
CA LYS A 242 19.86 12.00 6.89
C LYS A 242 19.00 12.95 6.05
N ILE A 243 19.54 13.46 4.94
CA ILE A 243 18.80 14.34 4.03
C ILE A 243 17.72 13.54 3.28
N ILE A 244 18.06 12.32 2.83
CA ILE A 244 17.11 11.40 2.16
C ILE A 244 15.92 11.14 3.08
N SER A 245 16.17 10.79 4.34
CA SER A 245 15.16 10.56 5.36
C SER A 245 14.21 11.77 5.51
N GLN A 246 14.75 12.97 5.58
CA GLN A 246 13.95 14.19 5.68
C GLN A 246 13.06 14.41 4.46
N ILE A 247 13.56 14.15 3.25
CA ILE A 247 12.79 14.31 2.01
C ILE A 247 11.66 13.28 1.97
N VAL A 248 11.93 12.00 2.29
CA VAL A 248 10.91 10.95 2.36
C VAL A 248 9.85 11.27 3.42
N TYR A 249 10.26 11.76 4.59
CA TYR A 249 9.35 12.18 5.64
C TYR A 249 8.34 13.24 5.16
N TRP A 250 8.79 14.25 4.43
CA TRP A 250 7.93 15.29 3.88
C TRP A 250 6.90 14.76 2.86
N GLN A 251 7.21 13.71 2.12
CA GLN A 251 6.24 13.04 1.24
C GLN A 251 5.03 12.51 2.02
N PHE A 252 5.27 11.90 3.16
CA PHE A 252 4.19 11.35 4.00
C PHE A 252 3.42 12.43 4.74
N ILE A 253 4.07 13.52 5.16
CA ILE A 253 3.36 14.71 5.68
C ILE A 253 2.41 15.25 4.61
N GLY A 254 2.88 15.42 3.39
CA GLY A 254 2.05 15.85 2.27
C GLY A 254 0.87 14.91 2.03
N ALA A 255 1.09 13.60 2.14
CA ALA A 255 0.03 12.60 1.99
C ALA A 255 -1.06 12.70 3.07
N VAL A 256 -0.68 12.99 4.32
CA VAL A 256 -1.65 13.20 5.41
C VAL A 256 -2.55 14.41 5.11
N PHE A 257 -1.96 15.55 4.80
CA PHE A 257 -2.73 16.75 4.45
C PHE A 257 -3.57 16.56 3.19
N GLY A 258 -3.00 15.92 2.18
CA GLY A 258 -3.70 15.61 0.94
C GLY A 258 -4.90 14.70 1.14
N GLY A 259 -4.81 13.73 2.04
CA GLY A 259 -5.94 12.85 2.38
C GLY A 259 -7.15 13.63 2.90
N PHE A 260 -6.95 14.60 3.80
CA PHE A 260 -8.02 15.47 4.28
C PHE A 260 -8.53 16.41 3.18
N PHE A 261 -7.63 17.04 2.45
CA PHE A 261 -7.99 17.97 1.37
C PHE A 261 -8.81 17.27 0.29
N TRP A 262 -8.35 16.14 -0.25
CA TRP A 262 -9.03 15.43 -1.32
C TRP A 262 -10.30 14.74 -0.85
N GLY A 263 -10.37 14.30 0.41
CA GLY A 263 -11.61 13.81 1.01
C GLY A 263 -12.70 14.89 0.97
N TRP A 264 -12.41 16.06 1.54
CA TRP A 264 -13.30 17.22 1.50
C TRP A 264 -13.61 17.67 0.07
N PHE A 265 -12.58 17.77 -0.79
CA PHE A 265 -12.74 18.21 -2.16
C PHE A 265 -13.68 17.29 -2.97
N SER A 266 -13.49 15.98 -2.85
CA SER A 266 -14.29 15.00 -3.57
C SER A 266 -15.75 14.95 -3.11
N ASP A 267 -16.00 15.18 -1.82
CA ASP A 267 -17.37 15.24 -1.28
C ASP A 267 -18.11 16.51 -1.75
N ARG A 268 -17.39 17.64 -1.88
CA ARG A 268 -17.98 18.92 -2.25
C ARG A 268 -18.11 19.12 -3.76
N PHE A 269 -17.09 18.76 -4.51
CA PHE A 269 -17.02 19.06 -5.95
C PHE A 269 -17.33 17.87 -6.85
N GLY A 270 -17.27 16.66 -6.32
CA GLY A 270 -17.58 15.42 -7.02
C GLY A 270 -16.39 14.45 -7.11
N ARG A 271 -16.72 13.18 -7.22
CA ARG A 271 -15.71 12.10 -7.29
C ARG A 271 -14.90 12.18 -8.57
N ARG A 272 -15.57 12.42 -9.70
CA ARG A 272 -14.95 12.44 -11.02
C ARG A 272 -13.97 13.62 -11.19
N ILE A 273 -14.32 14.81 -10.69
CA ILE A 273 -13.46 16.00 -10.82
C ILE A 273 -12.16 15.86 -10.01
N SER A 274 -12.15 15.01 -8.99
CA SER A 274 -10.95 14.72 -8.20
C SER A 274 -9.84 14.06 -9.02
N ALA A 275 -10.12 13.63 -10.26
CA ALA A 275 -9.10 13.19 -11.23
C ALA A 275 -8.03 14.26 -11.50
N ILE A 276 -8.34 15.54 -11.28
CA ILE A 276 -7.35 16.63 -11.39
C ILE A 276 -6.13 16.38 -10.50
N GLY A 277 -6.31 15.72 -9.35
CA GLY A 277 -5.21 15.32 -8.46
C GLY A 277 -4.19 14.40 -9.13
N PHE A 278 -4.63 13.56 -10.07
CA PHE A 278 -3.73 12.68 -10.80
C PHE A 278 -2.95 13.43 -11.89
N PHE A 279 -3.58 14.33 -12.61
CA PHE A 279 -2.86 15.18 -13.56
C PHE A 279 -1.81 16.05 -12.85
N LEU A 280 -2.18 16.64 -11.70
CA LEU A 280 -1.24 17.38 -10.85
C LEU A 280 -0.17 16.47 -10.25
N GLY A 281 -0.51 15.20 -9.93
CA GLY A 281 0.43 14.18 -9.50
C GLY A 281 1.49 13.89 -10.55
N GLY A 282 1.09 13.70 -11.80
CA GLY A 282 2.01 13.54 -12.93
C GLY A 282 2.90 14.78 -13.14
N ALA A 283 2.31 15.97 -13.09
CA ALA A 283 3.06 17.23 -13.18
C ALA A 283 4.06 17.40 -12.02
N SER A 284 3.69 17.01 -10.80
CA SER A 284 4.58 17.06 -9.63
C SER A 284 5.77 16.10 -9.75
N VAL A 285 5.58 14.89 -10.33
CA VAL A 285 6.69 13.97 -10.64
C VAL A 285 7.64 14.61 -11.64
N LEU A 286 7.10 15.18 -12.72
CA LEU A 286 7.91 15.85 -13.74
C LEU A 286 8.72 16.99 -13.12
N LEU A 287 8.07 17.87 -12.36
CA LEU A 287 8.72 18.97 -11.63
C LEU A 287 9.82 18.45 -10.70
N TYR A 288 9.53 17.40 -9.91
CA TYR A 288 10.45 16.82 -8.94
C TYR A 288 11.75 16.31 -9.60
N LEU A 289 11.64 15.65 -10.75
CA LEU A 289 12.77 15.00 -11.41
C LEU A 289 13.58 15.96 -12.28
N THR A 290 12.95 17.01 -12.84
CA THR A 290 13.59 17.89 -13.83
C THR A 290 14.01 19.26 -13.29
N ALA A 291 13.27 19.84 -12.35
CA ALA A 291 13.46 21.21 -11.92
C ALA A 291 13.93 21.40 -10.47
N LEU A 292 13.79 20.36 -9.61
CA LEU A 292 14.18 20.45 -8.20
C LEU A 292 15.56 19.86 -7.97
N HIS A 293 16.45 20.65 -7.36
CA HIS A 293 17.85 20.27 -7.17
C HIS A 293 18.32 20.35 -5.72
N THR A 294 17.77 21.26 -4.91
CA THR A 294 18.18 21.43 -3.52
C THR A 294 17.38 20.55 -2.58
N PRO A 295 17.94 20.16 -1.41
CA PRO A 295 17.21 19.38 -0.41
C PRO A 295 15.86 19.99 -0.02
N ALA A 296 15.83 21.32 0.22
CA ALA A 296 14.60 22.03 0.59
C ALA A 296 13.53 21.96 -0.53
N GLN A 297 13.92 22.18 -1.79
CA GLN A 297 13.01 22.06 -2.92
C GLN A 297 12.44 20.65 -3.03
N LEU A 298 13.27 19.61 -2.84
CA LEU A 298 12.83 18.20 -2.92
C LEU A 298 11.96 17.80 -1.73
N GLN A 299 12.12 18.41 -0.55
CA GLN A 299 11.21 18.24 0.58
C GLN A 299 9.81 18.76 0.22
N TYR A 300 9.70 20.01 -0.26
CA TYR A 300 8.43 20.60 -0.66
C TYR A 300 7.82 19.90 -1.88
N GLY A 301 8.64 19.55 -2.88
CA GLY A 301 8.19 18.77 -4.04
C GLY A 301 7.69 17.38 -3.67
N GLY A 302 8.36 16.73 -2.71
CA GLY A 302 7.91 15.46 -2.14
C GLY A 302 6.57 15.59 -1.41
N ALA A 303 6.41 16.64 -0.58
CA ALA A 303 5.14 16.92 0.08
C ALA A 303 4.01 17.20 -0.92
N LEU A 304 4.28 17.96 -1.98
CA LEU A 304 3.33 18.20 -3.06
C LEU A 304 2.91 16.90 -3.74
N TRP A 305 3.86 16.06 -4.13
CA TRP A 305 3.58 14.75 -4.72
C TRP A 305 2.75 13.88 -3.78
N GLY A 306 3.13 13.79 -2.50
CA GLY A 306 2.39 13.05 -1.48
C GLY A 306 0.94 13.54 -1.33
N CYS A 307 0.74 14.86 -1.37
CA CYS A 307 -0.59 15.45 -1.36
C CYS A 307 -1.40 15.04 -2.60
N MET A 308 -0.81 15.04 -3.79
CA MET A 308 -1.53 14.76 -5.03
C MET A 308 -1.92 13.28 -5.15
N ILE A 309 -1.04 12.34 -4.78
CA ILE A 309 -1.36 10.90 -4.88
C ILE A 309 -2.53 10.49 -3.99
N THR A 310 -2.76 11.18 -2.91
CA THR A 310 -3.88 10.91 -1.99
C THR A 310 -5.24 11.33 -2.52
N ALA A 311 -5.33 11.89 -3.73
CA ALA A 311 -6.61 12.06 -4.42
C ALA A 311 -7.38 10.73 -4.54
N SER A 312 -6.69 9.61 -4.54
CA SER A 312 -7.25 8.26 -4.49
C SER A 312 -8.14 7.97 -3.26
N VAL A 313 -8.10 8.80 -2.22
CA VAL A 313 -9.01 8.68 -1.06
C VAL A 313 -10.48 8.77 -1.45
N ALA A 314 -10.79 9.46 -2.56
CA ALA A 314 -12.12 9.55 -3.14
C ALA A 314 -12.71 8.20 -3.59
N TRP A 315 -11.88 7.17 -3.80
CA TRP A 315 -12.31 5.91 -4.43
C TRP A 315 -13.08 4.99 -3.50
N ALA A 316 -12.75 4.95 -2.22
CA ALA A 316 -13.44 4.07 -1.29
C ALA A 316 -14.94 4.38 -1.18
N PRO A 317 -15.37 5.62 -0.91
CA PRO A 317 -16.78 5.97 -0.98
C PRO A 317 -17.34 5.80 -2.40
N TRP A 318 -16.60 6.19 -3.44
CA TRP A 318 -17.04 6.07 -4.83
C TRP A 318 -17.33 4.63 -5.25
N MET A 319 -16.46 3.69 -4.92
CA MET A 319 -16.70 2.25 -5.15
C MET A 319 -17.98 1.78 -4.46
N SER A 320 -18.24 2.23 -3.24
CA SER A 320 -19.46 1.87 -2.52
C SER A 320 -20.74 2.46 -3.15
N GLU A 321 -20.60 3.57 -3.88
CA GLU A 321 -21.68 4.26 -4.60
C GLU A 321 -21.93 3.66 -5.98
N LEU A 322 -20.89 3.14 -6.65
CA LEU A 322 -20.95 2.61 -8.02
C LEU A 322 -21.56 1.21 -8.11
N PHE A 323 -21.57 0.45 -7.01
CA PHE A 323 -22.04 -0.93 -7.01
C PHE A 323 -23.24 -1.13 -6.09
N PRO A 324 -24.14 -2.09 -6.41
CA PRO A 324 -25.27 -2.46 -5.56
C PRO A 324 -24.81 -2.84 -4.14
N ALA A 325 -25.68 -2.64 -3.15
CA ALA A 325 -25.35 -2.81 -1.74
C ALA A 325 -24.75 -4.20 -1.40
N HIS A 326 -25.27 -5.27 -2.03
CA HIS A 326 -24.79 -6.64 -1.82
C HIS A 326 -23.40 -6.92 -2.44
N LEU A 327 -22.91 -6.07 -3.36
CA LEU A 327 -21.60 -6.22 -4.01
C LEU A 327 -20.54 -5.26 -3.47
N ARG A 328 -20.88 -4.33 -2.58
CA ARG A 328 -19.95 -3.27 -2.12
C ARG A 328 -18.67 -3.81 -1.51
N SER A 329 -18.77 -4.83 -0.65
CA SER A 329 -17.59 -5.45 -0.04
C SER A 329 -16.72 -6.18 -1.08
N THR A 330 -17.35 -6.85 -2.05
CA THR A 330 -16.64 -7.50 -3.15
C THR A 330 -16.00 -6.49 -4.09
N ALA A 331 -16.67 -5.38 -4.38
CA ALA A 331 -16.11 -4.29 -5.19
C ALA A 331 -14.86 -3.68 -4.54
N MET A 332 -14.81 -3.57 -3.21
CA MET A 332 -13.61 -3.11 -2.51
C MET A 332 -12.40 -4.02 -2.72
N SER A 333 -12.59 -5.31 -3.07
CA SER A 333 -11.47 -6.19 -3.40
C SER A 333 -10.72 -5.80 -4.69
N ILE A 334 -11.33 -4.96 -5.55
CA ILE A 334 -10.68 -4.40 -6.76
C ILE A 334 -9.38 -3.65 -6.39
N PHE A 335 -9.30 -3.05 -5.20
CA PHE A 335 -8.05 -2.49 -4.68
C PHE A 335 -6.90 -3.52 -4.64
N ASN A 336 -7.19 -4.75 -4.24
CA ASN A 336 -6.16 -5.79 -4.20
C ASN A 336 -5.81 -6.28 -5.62
N TRP A 337 -6.78 -6.30 -6.56
CA TRP A 337 -6.50 -6.70 -7.94
C TRP A 337 -5.57 -5.72 -8.66
N GLY A 338 -5.61 -4.42 -8.31
CA GLY A 338 -4.66 -3.42 -8.82
C GLY A 338 -3.19 -3.79 -8.59
N ARG A 339 -2.90 -4.61 -7.58
CA ARG A 339 -1.55 -5.14 -7.32
C ARG A 339 -1.01 -5.99 -8.48
N LEU A 340 -1.86 -6.62 -9.28
CA LEU A 340 -1.45 -7.35 -10.48
C LEU A 340 -0.74 -6.46 -11.50
N ILE A 341 -1.16 -5.20 -11.60
CA ILE A 341 -0.48 -4.22 -12.46
C ILE A 341 0.74 -3.65 -11.75
N SER A 342 0.62 -3.28 -10.47
CA SER A 342 1.71 -2.63 -9.73
C SER A 342 2.94 -3.51 -9.52
N MET A 343 2.77 -4.83 -9.43
CA MET A 343 3.92 -5.73 -9.26
C MET A 343 4.88 -5.73 -10.47
N THR A 344 4.40 -5.32 -11.65
CA THR A 344 5.24 -5.18 -12.85
C THR A 344 6.05 -3.87 -12.83
N SER A 345 5.63 -2.88 -12.03
CA SER A 345 6.24 -1.55 -12.03
C SER A 345 7.74 -1.57 -11.74
N PRO A 346 8.24 -2.20 -10.66
CA PRO A 346 9.67 -2.17 -10.38
C PRO A 346 10.51 -2.99 -11.37
N LEU A 347 9.92 -4.00 -12.01
CA LEU A 347 10.60 -4.73 -13.10
C LEU A 347 10.76 -3.84 -14.33
N ILE A 348 9.66 -3.20 -14.77
CA ILE A 348 9.67 -2.31 -15.93
C ILE A 348 10.57 -1.11 -15.67
N THR A 349 10.41 -0.46 -14.52
CA THR A 349 11.23 0.71 -14.16
C THR A 349 12.68 0.33 -13.92
N GLY A 350 12.97 -0.85 -13.37
CA GLY A 350 14.33 -1.36 -13.21
C GLY A 350 15.01 -1.60 -14.57
N ALA A 351 14.33 -2.27 -15.50
CA ALA A 351 14.86 -2.52 -16.85
C ALA A 351 15.08 -1.22 -17.63
N VAL A 352 14.15 -0.26 -17.53
CA VAL A 352 14.33 1.07 -18.12
C VAL A 352 15.47 1.83 -17.45
N ALA A 353 15.65 1.68 -16.14
CA ALA A 353 16.72 2.34 -15.40
C ALA A 353 18.09 1.79 -15.75
N ASP A 354 18.21 0.48 -15.98
CA ASP A 354 19.47 -0.16 -16.41
C ASP A 354 19.89 0.30 -17.82
N THR A 355 18.94 0.68 -18.70
CA THR A 355 19.22 1.07 -20.09
C THR A 355 19.24 2.59 -20.31
N TYR A 356 18.29 3.32 -19.73
CA TYR A 356 18.06 4.76 -19.98
C TYR A 356 18.30 5.62 -18.74
N GLY A 357 18.72 5.02 -17.65
CA GLY A 357 18.95 5.71 -16.37
C GLY A 357 17.70 5.84 -15.50
N LEU A 358 17.94 5.99 -14.20
CA LEU A 358 16.91 5.96 -13.18
C LEU A 358 15.89 7.10 -13.30
N THR A 359 16.34 8.29 -13.69
CA THR A 359 15.44 9.45 -13.88
C THR A 359 14.39 9.17 -14.96
N SER A 360 14.82 8.61 -16.10
CA SER A 360 13.92 8.22 -17.21
C SER A 360 12.91 7.16 -16.78
N ALA A 361 13.36 6.18 -16.00
CA ALA A 361 12.49 5.13 -15.45
C ALA A 361 11.42 5.71 -14.52
N MET A 362 11.79 6.65 -13.65
CA MET A 362 10.85 7.28 -12.71
C MET A 362 9.82 8.18 -13.42
N LEU A 363 10.12 8.71 -14.61
CA LEU A 363 9.15 9.47 -15.42
C LEU A 363 7.97 8.61 -15.88
N LEU A 364 8.09 7.29 -15.93
CA LEU A 364 6.95 6.39 -16.18
C LEU A 364 5.83 6.55 -15.13
N SER A 365 6.17 7.00 -13.92
CA SER A 365 5.19 7.37 -12.91
C SER A 365 4.29 8.52 -13.39
N ALA A 366 4.86 9.57 -13.99
CA ALA A 366 4.08 10.69 -14.53
C ALA A 366 3.12 10.22 -15.63
N VAL A 367 3.60 9.36 -16.54
CA VAL A 367 2.77 8.77 -17.59
C VAL A 367 1.61 7.96 -16.99
N ALA A 368 1.90 7.11 -16.00
CA ALA A 368 0.88 6.29 -15.34
C ALA A 368 -0.16 7.15 -14.60
N PHE A 369 0.26 8.26 -13.96
CA PHE A 369 -0.66 9.22 -13.35
C PHE A 369 -1.58 9.87 -14.38
N VAL A 370 -1.06 10.33 -15.50
CA VAL A 370 -1.85 10.94 -16.58
C VAL A 370 -2.85 9.92 -17.14
N LEU A 371 -2.39 8.71 -17.44
CA LEU A 371 -3.27 7.63 -17.91
C LEU A 371 -4.34 7.28 -16.87
N GLY A 372 -3.98 7.21 -15.60
CA GLY A 372 -4.92 7.02 -14.50
C GLY A 372 -5.95 8.15 -14.41
N GLY A 373 -5.53 9.40 -14.54
CA GLY A 373 -6.42 10.55 -14.60
C GLY A 373 -7.40 10.46 -15.76
N VAL A 374 -6.93 10.06 -16.94
CA VAL A 374 -7.79 9.84 -18.12
C VAL A 374 -8.81 8.72 -17.84
N VAL A 375 -8.36 7.56 -17.34
CA VAL A 375 -9.26 6.45 -16.98
C VAL A 375 -10.31 6.90 -15.96
N TRP A 376 -9.90 7.70 -14.97
CA TRP A 376 -10.80 8.23 -13.95
C TRP A 376 -11.97 9.03 -14.53
N LEU A 377 -11.73 9.84 -15.57
CA LEU A 377 -12.74 10.64 -16.22
C LEU A 377 -13.82 9.80 -16.95
N PHE A 378 -13.54 8.53 -17.29
CA PHE A 378 -14.52 7.64 -17.92
C PHE A 378 -15.45 6.93 -16.92
N ILE A 379 -15.18 7.02 -15.62
CA ILE A 379 -16.00 6.44 -14.57
C ILE A 379 -17.14 7.43 -14.24
N PRO A 380 -18.41 6.95 -14.08
CA PRO A 380 -19.56 7.83 -13.85
C PRO A 380 -19.45 8.61 -12.54
N GLU A 381 -19.92 9.88 -12.54
CA GLU A 381 -20.07 10.67 -11.31
C GLU A 381 -21.24 10.12 -10.47
N THR A 382 -21.05 10.08 -9.16
CA THR A 382 -22.06 9.59 -8.21
C THR A 382 -22.58 10.67 -7.27
N VAL A 383 -21.83 11.76 -7.10
CA VAL A 383 -22.25 12.89 -6.27
C VAL A 383 -23.29 13.70 -7.02
N VAL A 384 -24.56 13.54 -6.65
CA VAL A 384 -25.64 14.36 -7.15
C VAL A 384 -25.55 15.74 -6.47
N ARG A 385 -25.19 16.78 -7.22
CA ARG A 385 -25.29 18.15 -6.71
C ARG A 385 -26.77 18.42 -6.43
N GLN A 386 -27.15 18.47 -5.16
CA GLN A 386 -28.40 19.10 -4.79
C GLN A 386 -28.28 20.55 -5.28
N ARG A 387 -28.99 20.88 -6.37
CA ARG A 387 -29.24 22.27 -6.72
C ARG A 387 -30.03 22.84 -5.54
N VAL A 388 -29.36 23.60 -4.70
CA VAL A 388 -30.02 24.45 -3.72
C VAL A 388 -30.90 25.40 -4.59
N LYS A 389 -32.23 25.14 -4.57
CA LYS A 389 -33.22 26.07 -5.09
C LYS A 389 -33.35 27.24 -4.13
#